data_4274082ddd4cc0f29a8f9df9425fe198
#
_entry.id   4274082ddd4cc0f29a8f9df9425fe198
#
_cell.length_a   1.000
_cell.length_b   1.000
_cell.length_c   1.000
_cell.angle_alpha   90.00
_cell.angle_beta   90.00
_cell.angle_gamma   90.00
#
_symmetry.space_group_name_H-M   'P 1'
#
loop_
_entity.id
_entity.type
_entity.pdbx_description
1 polymer ?
#
loop_
_entity_poly.entity_id
_entity_poly.type
_entity_poly.pdbx_seq_one_letter_code
_entity_poly.pdbx_strand_id
1 'polypeptide(L)'
;TESRVTPDLPLSKLAEVIDESFGAGQPLNSSVFIEDADRVDPAVSRAVYRIVQELLTNAAKHAPGQTTTLRIRGNPRDGISIDATNGYIGGWAGGPSAHSRGLRGITERVELLGGSLHYGLDDNLFHVHVDIPWQ
;
A
#
# COMPACT_ATOMS: atom_id res chain seq x y z
N THR A 1 10.84 17.99 -11.73
CA THR A 1 10.94 18.33 -11.00
C THR A 1 10.31 18.20 -9.90
N GLU A 2 10.07 18.89 -9.39
CA GLU A 2 9.49 18.85 -8.35
C GLU A 2 8.54 17.91 -8.19
N SER A 3 8.08 17.46 -9.02
CA SER A 3 7.07 16.53 -8.93
C SER A 3 7.43 15.26 -8.23
N ARG A 4 8.63 15.13 -7.76
CA ARG A 4 8.95 13.98 -7.00
C ARG A 4 8.37 14.04 -5.64
N VAL A 5 8.03 15.20 -5.15
CA VAL A 5 7.44 15.35 -3.83
C VAL A 5 6.01 14.87 -3.90
N THR A 6 5.60 14.07 -2.94
CA THR A 6 4.20 13.64 -2.84
C THR A 6 3.35 14.88 -2.57
N PRO A 7 2.39 15.16 -3.42
CA PRO A 7 1.57 16.35 -3.20
C PRO A 7 0.67 16.18 -2.00
N ASP A 8 0.20 17.28 -1.47
CA ASP A 8 -0.75 17.28 -0.38
C ASP A 8 -2.13 17.03 -0.91
N LEU A 9 -2.36 15.81 -1.38
CA LEU A 9 -3.67 15.43 -1.88
C LEU A 9 -4.52 14.85 -0.78
N PRO A 10 -5.80 15.14 -0.77
CA PRO A 10 -6.67 14.49 0.20
C PRO A 10 -6.82 13.02 -0.14
N LEU A 11 -7.08 12.20 0.86
CA LEU A 11 -7.25 10.78 0.62
C LEU A 11 -8.42 10.46 -0.29
N SER A 12 -9.35 11.39 -0.44
CA SER A 12 -10.47 11.20 -1.36
C SER A 12 -10.01 11.04 -2.81
N LYS A 13 -8.77 11.42 -3.14
CA LYS A 13 -8.23 11.28 -4.49
C LYS A 13 -7.42 10.01 -4.67
N LEU A 14 -7.29 9.22 -3.63
CA LEU A 14 -6.38 8.08 -3.66
C LEU A 14 -6.73 7.07 -4.76
N ALA A 15 -8.01 6.76 -4.94
CA ALA A 15 -8.42 5.80 -5.96
C ALA A 15 -8.03 6.27 -7.36
N GLU A 16 -8.18 7.56 -7.63
CA GLU A 16 -7.81 8.12 -8.92
C GLU A 16 -6.31 8.03 -9.16
N VAL A 17 -5.53 8.36 -8.13
CA VAL A 17 -4.09 8.32 -8.25
C VAL A 17 -3.60 6.90 -8.48
N ILE A 18 -4.20 5.92 -7.79
CA ILE A 18 -3.85 4.52 -7.99
C ILE A 18 -4.11 4.11 -9.43
N ASP A 19 -5.28 4.43 -9.95
CA ASP A 19 -5.64 4.05 -11.31
C ASP A 19 -4.70 4.69 -12.33
N GLU A 20 -4.37 5.95 -12.16
CA GLU A 20 -3.50 6.64 -13.09
C GLU A 20 -2.07 6.13 -13.05
N SER A 21 -1.58 5.81 -11.86
CA SER A 21 -0.18 5.46 -11.69
C SER A 21 0.11 4.01 -11.95
N PHE A 22 -0.82 3.13 -11.66
CA PHE A 22 -0.55 1.70 -11.64
C PHE A 22 -1.49 0.87 -12.50
N GLY A 23 -2.43 1.49 -13.18
CA GLY A 23 -3.41 0.75 -13.96
C GLY A 23 -2.87 0.12 -15.23
N ALA A 24 -1.78 0.66 -15.76
CA ALA A 24 -1.27 0.20 -17.05
C ALA A 24 -0.20 -0.86 -16.86
N GLY A 25 -0.38 -2.03 -17.45
CA GLY A 25 0.66 -3.04 -17.51
C GLY A 25 0.73 -4.01 -16.35
N GLN A 26 0.15 -3.68 -15.21
CA GLN A 26 0.15 -4.57 -14.07
C GLN A 26 -1.30 -4.79 -13.63
N PRO A 27 -1.79 -6.05 -13.60
CA PRO A 27 -3.17 -6.28 -13.19
C PRO A 27 -3.39 -5.83 -11.75
N LEU A 28 -4.42 -5.02 -11.55
CA LEU A 28 -4.68 -4.45 -10.24
C LEU A 28 -6.19 -4.38 -9.98
N ASN A 29 -6.61 -4.92 -8.84
CA ASN A 29 -7.96 -4.75 -8.32
C ASN A 29 -7.86 -3.89 -7.09
N SER A 30 -8.43 -2.70 -7.12
CA SER A 30 -8.35 -1.83 -5.95
C SER A 30 -9.73 -1.41 -5.48
N SER A 31 -9.88 -1.25 -4.18
CA SER A 31 -11.08 -0.66 -3.61
C SER A 31 -10.67 0.23 -2.46
N VAL A 32 -11.26 1.42 -2.39
CA VAL A 32 -10.94 2.41 -1.39
C VAL A 32 -12.23 2.88 -0.75
N PHE A 33 -12.36 2.67 0.56
CA PHE A 33 -13.52 3.09 1.33
C PHE A 33 -13.04 3.82 2.57
N ILE A 34 -12.99 5.12 2.52
CA ILE A 34 -12.53 5.92 3.65
C ILE A 34 -13.60 6.96 3.97
N GLU A 35 -14.22 6.84 5.15
CA GLU A 35 -15.19 7.82 5.62
C GLU A 35 -14.45 9.06 6.08
N ASP A 36 -14.98 10.22 5.75
CA ASP A 36 -14.39 11.50 6.13
C ASP A 36 -12.93 11.61 5.67
N ALA A 37 -12.67 11.13 4.46
CA ALA A 37 -11.31 11.10 3.92
C ALA A 37 -10.66 12.49 3.88
N ASP A 38 -11.46 13.54 3.79
CA ASP A 38 -10.92 14.89 3.73
C ASP A 38 -10.49 15.42 5.10
N ARG A 39 -10.81 14.69 6.16
CA ARG A 39 -10.49 15.13 7.51
C ARG A 39 -9.25 14.48 8.08
N VAL A 40 -8.64 13.56 7.34
CA VAL A 40 -7.46 12.87 7.85
C VAL A 40 -6.30 13.86 7.92
N ASP A 41 -5.45 13.67 8.90
CA ASP A 41 -4.26 14.50 9.07
C ASP A 41 -3.43 14.47 7.79
N PRO A 42 -2.98 15.62 7.28
CA PRO A 42 -2.17 15.64 6.04
C PRO A 42 -0.93 14.77 6.10
N ALA A 43 -0.31 14.64 7.25
CA ALA A 43 0.86 13.76 7.39
C ALA A 43 0.47 12.31 7.18
N VAL A 44 -0.69 11.90 7.69
CA VAL A 44 -1.19 10.54 7.51
C VAL A 44 -1.56 10.33 6.05
N SER A 45 -2.20 11.30 5.43
CA SER A 45 -2.55 11.23 4.02
C SER A 45 -1.32 11.01 3.15
N ARG A 46 -0.27 11.79 3.36
CA ARG A 46 0.97 11.65 2.60
C ARG A 46 1.58 10.27 2.81
N ALA A 47 1.55 9.79 4.05
CA ALA A 47 2.11 8.48 4.35
C ALA A 47 1.34 7.37 3.66
N VAL A 48 0.01 7.46 3.62
CA VAL A 48 -0.80 6.46 2.94
C VAL A 48 -0.46 6.40 1.45
N TYR A 49 -0.35 7.56 0.79
CA TYR A 49 0.03 7.59 -0.62
C TYR A 49 1.38 6.91 -0.83
N ARG A 50 2.34 7.22 0.04
CA ARG A 50 3.68 6.67 -0.07
C ARG A 50 3.69 5.17 0.13
N ILE A 51 2.97 4.71 1.16
CA ILE A 51 2.88 3.29 1.47
C ILE A 51 2.26 2.53 0.32
N VAL A 52 1.16 3.05 -0.23
CA VAL A 52 0.49 2.41 -1.35
C VAL A 52 1.41 2.32 -2.56
N GLN A 53 2.10 3.41 -2.88
CA GLN A 53 3.03 3.42 -4.00
C GLN A 53 4.12 2.38 -3.83
N GLU A 54 4.67 2.28 -2.62
CA GLU A 54 5.74 1.33 -2.36
C GLU A 54 5.24 -0.10 -2.40
N LEU A 55 4.03 -0.35 -1.89
CA LEU A 55 3.46 -1.70 -1.94
C LEU A 55 3.23 -2.14 -3.38
N LEU A 56 2.70 -1.26 -4.21
CA LEU A 56 2.43 -1.60 -5.60
C LEU A 56 3.71 -1.74 -6.42
N THR A 57 4.69 -0.90 -6.17
CA THR A 57 5.99 -1.03 -6.81
C THR A 57 6.64 -2.36 -6.44
N ASN A 58 6.54 -2.73 -5.17
CA ASN A 58 7.06 -3.99 -4.70
C ASN A 58 6.40 -5.17 -5.38
N ALA A 59 5.07 -5.13 -5.51
CA ALA A 59 4.35 -6.21 -6.17
C ALA A 59 4.76 -6.33 -7.64
N ALA A 60 4.89 -5.21 -8.33
CA ALA A 60 5.30 -5.24 -9.74
C ALA A 60 6.70 -5.79 -9.89
N LYS A 61 7.57 -5.49 -8.94
CA LYS A 61 8.96 -5.92 -8.99
C LYS A 61 9.12 -7.41 -8.67
N HIS A 62 8.38 -7.89 -7.68
CA HIS A 62 8.57 -9.25 -7.18
C HIS A 62 7.54 -10.25 -7.69
N ALA A 63 6.43 -9.79 -8.24
CA ALA A 63 5.39 -10.66 -8.78
C ALA A 63 4.84 -10.10 -10.09
N PRO A 64 5.73 -9.91 -11.08
CA PRO A 64 5.28 -9.30 -12.35
C PRO A 64 4.24 -10.19 -13.01
N GLY A 65 3.22 -9.56 -13.56
CA GLY A 65 2.14 -10.27 -14.24
C GLY A 65 1.10 -10.88 -13.33
N GLN A 66 1.33 -10.90 -12.02
CA GLN A 66 0.35 -11.41 -11.06
C GLN A 66 -0.60 -10.30 -10.67
N THR A 67 -1.87 -10.64 -10.49
CA THR A 67 -2.86 -9.66 -10.06
C THR A 67 -2.58 -9.25 -8.62
N THR A 68 -2.60 -7.94 -8.38
CA THR A 68 -2.52 -7.40 -7.03
C THR A 68 -3.90 -6.93 -6.63
N THR A 69 -4.35 -7.33 -5.44
CA THR A 69 -5.59 -6.85 -4.87
C THR A 69 -5.25 -5.90 -3.74
N LEU A 70 -5.78 -4.69 -3.82
CA LEU A 70 -5.49 -3.65 -2.85
C LEU A 70 -6.81 -3.18 -2.24
N ARG A 71 -6.91 -3.23 -0.92
CA ARG A 71 -8.09 -2.75 -0.22
C ARG A 71 -7.68 -1.75 0.82
N ILE A 72 -8.33 -0.61 0.81
CA ILE A 72 -8.04 0.45 1.76
C ILE A 72 -9.35 0.86 2.41
N ARG A 73 -9.40 0.82 3.74
CA ARG A 73 -10.57 1.20 4.50
C ARG A 73 -10.15 2.13 5.61
N GLY A 74 -11.04 2.98 6.00
CA GLY A 74 -10.73 3.86 7.10
C GLY A 74 -11.90 4.69 7.58
N ASN A 75 -11.79 5.14 8.81
CA ASN A 75 -12.72 6.08 9.40
C ASN A 75 -12.04 6.70 10.63
N PRO A 76 -12.58 7.82 11.13
CA PRO A 76 -11.92 8.52 12.24
C PRO A 76 -11.81 7.71 13.51
N ARG A 77 -12.69 6.73 13.69
CA ARG A 77 -12.69 5.93 14.89
C ARG A 77 -11.66 4.82 14.87
N ASP A 78 -11.59 4.11 13.76
CA ASP A 78 -10.78 2.91 13.66
C ASP A 78 -9.43 3.11 13.01
N GLY A 79 -9.22 4.27 12.38
CA GLY A 79 -7.99 4.50 11.64
C GLY A 79 -8.09 4.01 10.22
N ILE A 80 -6.96 3.77 9.60
CA ILE A 80 -6.86 3.35 8.20
C ILE A 80 -6.20 1.99 8.13
N SER A 81 -6.81 1.07 7.39
CA SER A 81 -6.17 -0.22 7.13
C SER A 81 -5.96 -0.38 5.64
N ILE A 82 -4.82 -0.96 5.28
CA ILE A 82 -4.41 -1.21 3.91
C ILE A 82 -4.06 -2.67 3.79
N ASP A 83 -4.74 -3.38 2.87
CA ASP A 83 -4.44 -4.77 2.60
C ASP A 83 -3.99 -4.91 1.15
N ALA A 84 -2.84 -5.48 0.93
CA ALA A 84 -2.33 -5.76 -0.41
C ALA A 84 -2.02 -7.24 -0.51
N THR A 85 -2.53 -7.89 -1.55
CA THR A 85 -2.35 -9.31 -1.76
C THR A 85 -1.97 -9.54 -3.22
N ASN A 86 -0.98 -10.39 -3.46
CA ASN A 86 -0.64 -10.75 -4.82
C ASN A 86 -0.18 -12.21 -4.85
N GLY A 87 -0.28 -12.80 -6.04
CA GLY A 87 0.13 -14.17 -6.21
C GLY A 87 1.63 -14.32 -6.01
N TYR A 88 2.02 -15.43 -5.41
CA TYR A 88 3.42 -15.75 -5.23
C TYR A 88 3.73 -16.94 -6.11
N ILE A 89 4.73 -16.78 -6.97
CA ILE A 89 5.20 -17.87 -7.82
C ILE A 89 6.52 -18.29 -7.23
N GLY A 90 6.62 -19.57 -6.88
CA GLY A 90 7.88 -20.10 -6.37
C GLY A 90 8.96 -19.81 -7.38
N GLY A 91 10.11 -19.39 -6.91
CA GLY A 91 11.19 -19.03 -7.80
C GLY A 91 11.40 -17.55 -7.99
N TRP A 92 10.73 -16.71 -7.22
CA TRP A 92 11.06 -15.30 -7.20
C TRP A 92 12.53 -15.17 -6.86
N ALA A 93 13.20 -14.21 -7.49
CA ALA A 93 14.59 -13.93 -7.16
C ALA A 93 14.66 -13.50 -5.69
N GLY A 94 15.39 -14.27 -4.88
CA GLY A 94 15.47 -13.98 -3.45
C GLY A 94 14.29 -14.46 -2.64
N GLY A 95 13.22 -14.95 -3.28
CA GLY A 95 12.06 -15.50 -2.60
C GLY A 95 11.38 -14.50 -1.67
N PRO A 96 10.65 -15.00 -0.67
CA PRO A 96 9.95 -14.10 0.26
C PRO A 96 10.88 -13.19 1.04
N SER A 97 12.13 -13.58 1.23
CA SER A 97 13.10 -12.73 1.94
C SER A 97 13.39 -11.45 1.19
N ALA A 98 13.44 -11.51 -0.14
CA ALA A 98 13.67 -10.30 -0.92
C ALA A 98 12.48 -9.35 -0.79
N HIS A 99 11.27 -9.91 -0.76
CA HIS A 99 10.07 -9.11 -0.61
C HIS A 99 10.05 -8.43 0.77
N SER A 100 10.41 -9.17 1.81
CA SER A 100 10.39 -8.58 3.15
C SER A 100 11.47 -7.52 3.31
N ARG A 101 12.59 -7.63 2.61
CA ARG A 101 13.57 -6.54 2.64
C ARG A 101 13.00 -5.27 2.04
N GLY A 102 12.19 -5.40 0.97
CA GLY A 102 11.53 -4.25 0.39
C GLY A 102 10.50 -3.61 1.30
N LEU A 103 10.00 -4.38 2.27
CA LEU A 103 9.01 -3.87 3.21
C LEU A 103 9.63 -3.16 4.42
N ARG A 104 10.94 -3.24 4.59
CA ARG A 104 11.56 -2.66 5.79
C ARG A 104 11.30 -1.16 5.91
N GLY A 105 11.48 -0.42 4.82
CA GLY A 105 11.25 1.02 4.86
C GLY A 105 9.79 1.36 5.12
N ILE A 106 8.89 0.56 4.55
CA ILE A 106 7.46 0.76 4.77
C ILE A 106 7.13 0.53 6.23
N THR A 107 7.67 -0.55 6.81
CA THR A 107 7.44 -0.89 8.21
C THR A 107 7.88 0.25 9.12
N GLU A 108 9.07 0.80 8.87
CA GLU A 108 9.58 1.90 9.68
C GLU A 108 8.68 3.11 9.59
N ARG A 109 8.22 3.43 8.39
CA ARG A 109 7.34 4.56 8.18
C ARG A 109 6.01 4.38 8.94
N VAL A 110 5.46 3.17 8.87
CA VAL A 110 4.21 2.87 9.56
C VAL A 110 4.39 2.98 11.06
N GLU A 111 5.48 2.45 11.59
CA GLU A 111 5.73 2.48 13.03
C GLU A 111 5.93 3.90 13.54
N LEU A 112 6.54 4.75 12.74
CA LEU A 112 6.71 6.16 13.13
C LEU A 112 5.37 6.87 13.28
N LEU A 113 4.33 6.38 12.61
CA LEU A 113 3.00 6.95 12.73
C LEU A 113 2.19 6.30 13.84
N GLY A 114 2.78 5.36 14.55
CA GLY A 114 2.06 4.64 15.60
C GLY A 114 1.25 3.47 15.10
N GLY A 115 1.50 3.04 13.86
CA GLY A 115 0.78 1.92 13.27
C GLY A 115 1.57 0.62 13.32
N SER A 116 1.07 -0.37 12.60
CA SER A 116 1.71 -1.67 12.54
C SER A 116 1.60 -2.25 11.13
N LEU A 117 2.53 -3.12 10.78
CA LEU A 117 2.54 -3.79 9.49
C LEU A 117 2.83 -5.28 9.72
N HIS A 118 2.03 -6.12 9.08
CA HIS A 118 2.22 -7.57 9.13
C HIS A 118 2.22 -8.09 7.70
N TYR A 119 3.02 -9.10 7.43
CA TYR A 119 3.04 -9.72 6.11
C TYR A 119 3.27 -11.20 6.24
N GLY A 120 2.95 -11.94 5.18
CA GLY A 120 3.15 -13.37 5.18
C GLY A 120 2.78 -13.99 3.87
N LEU A 121 3.14 -15.27 3.73
CA LEU A 121 2.82 -16.06 2.56
C LEU A 121 1.83 -17.12 2.99
N ASP A 122 0.70 -17.20 2.30
CA ASP A 122 -0.37 -18.14 2.64
C ASP A 122 -1.03 -18.61 1.37
N ASP A 123 -1.08 -19.92 1.13
CA ASP A 123 -1.72 -20.52 -0.04
C ASP A 123 -1.27 -19.87 -1.35
N ASN A 124 0.03 -19.67 -1.49
CA ASN A 124 0.62 -19.07 -2.69
C ASN A 124 0.19 -17.63 -2.92
N LEU A 125 -0.26 -16.97 -1.86
CA LEU A 125 -0.54 -15.55 -1.89
C LEU A 125 0.36 -14.85 -0.88
N PHE A 126 0.99 -13.78 -1.33
CA PHE A 126 1.75 -12.94 -0.42
C PHE A 126 0.85 -11.79 -0.02
N HIS A 127 0.72 -11.53 1.27
CA HIS A 127 -0.14 -10.46 1.73
C HIS A 127 0.58 -9.55 2.70
N VAL A 128 0.17 -8.30 2.67
CA VAL A 128 0.68 -7.27 3.58
C VAL A 128 -0.54 -6.56 4.16
N HIS A 129 -0.55 -6.40 5.47
CA HIS A 129 -1.61 -5.69 6.16
C HIS A 129 -1.02 -4.56 6.98
N VAL A 130 -1.54 -3.36 6.79
CA VAL A 130 -1.05 -2.17 7.47
C VAL A 130 -2.21 -1.53 8.22
N ASP A 131 -1.97 -1.15 9.47
CA ASP A 131 -2.91 -0.36 10.26
C ASP A 131 -2.23 0.93 10.67
N ILE A 132 -2.90 2.04 10.44
CA ILE A 132 -2.39 3.36 10.77
C ILE A 132 -3.45 4.14 11.52
N PRO A 133 -3.10 4.86 12.60
CA PRO A 133 -4.08 5.69 13.28
C PRO A 133 -4.53 6.84 12.37
N TRP A 134 -5.72 7.36 12.66
CA TRP A 134 -6.30 8.42 11.84
C TRP A 134 -5.49 9.71 11.93
N GLN A 135 -4.88 9.93 13.08
CA GLN A 135 -4.08 11.13 13.31
C GLN A 135 -2.98 10.88 14.34
#